data_54c0375910c1de91895f35485d4dc6be
#
_entry.id   54c0375910c1de91895f35485d4dc6be
#
_cell.length_a   1.000
_cell.length_b   1.000
_cell.length_c   1.000
_cell.angle_alpha   90.00
_cell.angle_beta   90.00
_cell.angle_gamma   90.00
#
_symmetry.space_group_name_H-M   'P 1'
#
loop_
_entity.id
_entity.type
_entity.pdbx_description
1 polymer ?
#
loop_
_entity_poly.entity_id
_entity_poly.type
_entity_poly.pdbx_seq_one_letter_code
_entity_poly.pdbx_strand_id
1 'polypeptide(L)'
;IEMMKKTSFLINTSRGQIINENDLVDALKDEKIAGVGLDVYDKEPLPQDHKLRFLPNALLLPHIGYVTAENYSKFYSQMIENLESCLENKPLRIIS
;
A
#
# COMPACT_ATOMS: atom_id res chain seq x y z
N ILE A 1 15.72 -8.04 -5.50
CA ILE A 1 15.94 -6.85 -6.35
C ILE A 1 17.16 -7.05 -7.26
N GLU A 2 18.26 -7.60 -6.75
CA GLU A 2 19.52 -7.79 -7.53
C GLU A 2 19.37 -8.61 -8.81
N MET A 3 18.39 -9.51 -8.86
CA MET A 3 18.10 -10.34 -10.03
C MET A 3 17.22 -9.64 -11.06
N MET A 4 16.71 -8.45 -10.75
CA MET A 4 15.86 -7.68 -11.65
C MET A 4 16.69 -6.95 -12.71
N LYS A 5 16.10 -6.74 -13.88
CA LYS A 5 16.73 -5.94 -14.94
C LYS A 5 16.77 -4.47 -14.54
N LYS A 6 17.79 -3.74 -15.00
CA LYS A 6 17.91 -2.28 -14.77
C LYS A 6 16.75 -1.47 -15.33
N THR A 7 16.03 -2.03 -16.31
CA THR A 7 14.84 -1.41 -16.92
C THR A 7 13.53 -1.75 -16.21
N SER A 8 13.58 -2.56 -15.15
CA SER A 8 12.39 -3.03 -14.45
C SER A 8 11.85 -1.97 -13.49
N PHE A 9 10.53 -1.98 -13.33
CA PHE A 9 9.83 -1.26 -12.26
C PHE A 9 9.30 -2.25 -11.23
N LEU A 10 9.41 -1.88 -9.97
CA LEU A 10 8.85 -2.64 -8.85
C LEU A 10 7.61 -1.92 -8.33
N ILE A 11 6.48 -2.61 -8.25
CA ILE A 11 5.22 -2.04 -7.77
C ILE A 11 4.79 -2.80 -6.52
N ASN A 12 4.50 -2.08 -5.44
CA ASN A 12 3.95 -2.68 -4.22
C ASN A 12 2.71 -1.90 -3.75
N THR A 13 1.56 -2.55 -3.84
CA THR A 13 0.26 -2.05 -3.39
C THR A 13 -0.34 -2.93 -2.30
N SER A 14 0.45 -3.82 -1.70
CA SER A 14 0.01 -4.80 -0.71
C SER A 14 0.37 -4.36 0.70
N ARG A 15 1.58 -4.63 1.15
CA ARG A 15 2.09 -4.25 2.48
C ARG A 15 3.56 -3.86 2.40
N GLY A 16 3.95 -2.85 3.18
CA GLY A 16 5.32 -2.35 3.20
C GLY A 16 6.36 -3.40 3.57
N GLN A 17 6.02 -4.26 4.51
CA GLN A 17 6.92 -5.29 5.05
C GLN A 17 7.32 -6.39 4.05
N ILE A 18 6.68 -6.46 2.88
CA ILE A 18 7.05 -7.40 1.81
C ILE A 18 8.42 -7.06 1.21
N ILE A 19 8.81 -5.81 1.25
CA ILE A 19 10.07 -5.31 0.67
C ILE A 19 10.92 -4.71 1.80
N ASN A 20 12.21 -5.04 1.82
CA ASN A 20 13.15 -4.33 2.70
C ASN A 20 13.38 -2.92 2.17
N GLU A 21 12.89 -1.91 2.89
CA GLU A 21 12.95 -0.51 2.44
C GLU A 21 14.37 0.02 2.29
N ASN A 22 15.30 -0.39 3.17
CA ASN A 22 16.69 0.04 3.05
C ASN A 22 17.35 -0.50 1.77
N ASP A 23 17.13 -1.78 1.49
CA ASP A 23 17.63 -2.40 0.25
C ASP A 23 17.01 -1.77 -0.98
N LEU A 24 15.74 -1.41 -0.92
CA LEU A 24 15.04 -0.72 -2.00
C LEU A 24 15.62 0.67 -2.25
N VAL A 25 15.86 1.44 -1.20
CA VAL A 25 16.46 2.78 -1.30
C VAL A 25 17.85 2.69 -1.95
N ASP A 26 18.67 1.74 -1.52
CA ASP A 26 20.01 1.54 -2.08
C ASP A 26 19.94 1.13 -3.57
N ALA A 27 19.05 0.22 -3.92
CA ALA A 27 18.84 -0.21 -5.30
C ALA A 27 18.39 0.94 -6.22
N LEU A 28 17.54 1.84 -5.72
CA LEU A 28 17.08 3.02 -6.46
C LEU A 28 18.18 4.06 -6.63
N LYS A 29 18.97 4.30 -5.60
CA LYS A 29 20.13 5.22 -5.66
C LYS A 29 21.19 4.73 -6.64
N ASP A 30 21.45 3.44 -6.63
CA ASP A 30 22.45 2.80 -7.49
C ASP A 30 21.91 2.48 -8.89
N GLU A 31 20.65 2.87 -9.17
CA GLU A 31 19.96 2.62 -10.45
C GLU A 31 19.99 1.14 -10.88
N LYS A 32 19.89 0.22 -9.91
CA LYS A 32 19.81 -1.23 -10.16
C LYS A 32 18.48 -1.64 -10.77
N ILE A 33 17.43 -0.83 -10.55
CA ILE A 33 16.13 -0.91 -11.20
C ILE A 33 15.74 0.47 -11.70
N ALA A 34 14.83 0.55 -12.67
CA ALA A 34 14.44 1.82 -13.27
C ALA A 34 13.64 2.71 -12.31
N GLY A 35 12.80 2.10 -11.48
CA GLY A 35 12.00 2.85 -10.52
C GLY A 35 11.09 1.96 -9.69
N VAL A 36 10.36 2.60 -8.79
CA VAL A 36 9.40 1.94 -7.90
C VAL A 36 8.10 2.74 -7.83
N GLY A 37 6.99 2.03 -7.72
CA GLY A 37 5.68 2.59 -7.35
C GLY A 37 5.22 1.97 -6.04
N LEU A 38 5.03 2.78 -5.00
CA LEU A 38 4.62 2.32 -3.68
C LEU A 38 3.33 3.01 -3.25
N ASP A 39 2.38 2.19 -2.78
CA ASP A 39 1.19 2.66 -2.07
C ASP A 39 1.26 2.32 -0.57
N VAL A 40 2.27 1.55 -0.17
CA VAL A 40 2.44 1.02 1.19
C VAL A 40 3.89 1.14 1.67
N TYR A 41 4.09 1.23 2.99
CA TYR A 41 5.39 1.48 3.61
C TYR A 41 5.51 0.70 4.92
N ASP A 42 6.73 0.56 5.45
CA ASP A 42 6.97 -0.06 6.76
C ASP A 42 6.30 0.74 7.87
N LYS A 43 6.45 2.06 7.82
CA LYS A 43 5.78 2.99 8.73
C LYS A 43 4.84 3.88 7.93
N GLU A 44 3.57 3.86 8.30
CA GLU A 44 2.53 4.67 7.68
C GLU A 44 1.91 5.64 8.71
N PRO A 45 1.69 6.90 8.35
CA PRO A 45 2.12 7.54 7.11
C PRO A 45 3.65 7.64 6.98
N LEU A 46 4.15 7.60 5.73
CA LEU A 46 5.58 7.70 5.47
C LEU A 46 6.14 9.02 6.03
N PRO A 47 7.17 8.98 6.90
CA PRO A 47 7.74 10.20 7.48
C PRO A 47 8.17 11.21 6.41
N GLN A 48 8.06 12.49 6.74
CA GLN A 48 8.38 13.58 5.79
C GLN A 48 9.85 13.61 5.39
N ASP A 49 10.74 13.17 6.27
CA ASP A 49 12.19 13.10 6.06
C ASP A 49 12.67 11.74 5.51
N HIS A 50 11.74 10.84 5.18
CA HIS A 50 12.10 9.52 4.67
C HIS A 50 12.85 9.61 3.33
N LYS A 51 13.89 8.81 3.18
CA LYS A 51 14.80 8.81 2.00
C LYS A 51 14.06 8.61 0.67
N LEU A 52 13.02 7.78 0.64
CA LEU A 52 12.21 7.54 -0.57
C LEU A 52 11.63 8.82 -1.15
N ARG A 53 11.29 9.82 -0.32
CA ARG A 53 10.68 11.08 -0.79
C ARG A 53 11.62 11.93 -1.65
N PHE A 54 12.90 11.68 -1.55
CA PHE A 54 13.94 12.47 -2.23
C PHE A 54 14.52 11.74 -3.45
N LEU A 55 13.98 10.55 -3.80
CA LEU A 55 14.42 9.78 -4.95
C LEU A 55 13.57 10.11 -6.18
N PRO A 56 14.18 10.51 -7.30
CA PRO A 56 13.43 10.92 -8.50
C PRO A 56 12.74 9.75 -9.21
N ASN A 57 13.16 8.52 -8.93
CA ASN A 57 12.62 7.30 -9.53
C ASN A 57 11.66 6.53 -8.60
N ALA A 58 11.11 7.21 -7.60
CA ALA A 58 10.09 6.66 -6.70
C ALA A 58 8.76 7.41 -6.85
N LEU A 59 7.71 6.71 -7.23
CA LEU A 59 6.33 7.18 -7.19
C LEU A 59 5.70 6.71 -5.88
N LEU A 60 5.24 7.66 -5.06
CA LEU A 60 4.74 7.38 -3.71
C LEU A 60 3.29 7.83 -3.57
N LEU A 61 2.43 6.91 -3.14
CA LEU A 61 1.01 7.16 -2.86
C LEU A 61 0.72 6.86 -1.38
N PRO A 62 -0.33 7.45 -0.78
CA PRO A 62 -0.56 7.36 0.66
C PRO A 62 -1.51 6.23 1.09
N HIS A 63 -1.33 5.01 0.58
CA HIS A 63 -2.14 3.83 0.88
C HIS A 63 -3.62 4.02 0.50
N ILE A 64 -3.85 4.37 -0.76
CA ILE A 64 -5.17 4.72 -1.29
C ILE A 64 -5.65 3.82 -2.43
N GLY A 65 -4.99 2.69 -2.69
CA GLY A 65 -5.33 1.79 -3.79
C GLY A 65 -6.75 1.23 -3.73
N TYR A 66 -7.39 1.24 -2.54
CA TYR A 66 -8.78 0.83 -2.34
C TYR A 66 -9.80 1.97 -2.55
N VAL A 67 -9.35 3.21 -2.75
CA VAL A 67 -10.21 4.42 -2.80
C VAL A 67 -10.85 4.51 -4.16
N THR A 68 -11.99 3.87 -4.33
CA THR A 68 -12.87 3.98 -5.48
C THR A 68 -14.30 4.23 -5.02
N ALA A 69 -15.13 4.85 -5.88
CA ALA A 69 -16.54 5.09 -5.58
C ALA A 69 -17.28 3.76 -5.30
N GLU A 70 -16.99 2.73 -6.08
CA GLU A 70 -17.58 1.39 -5.93
C GLU A 70 -17.21 0.75 -4.59
N ASN A 71 -15.94 0.81 -4.20
CA ASN A 71 -15.48 0.26 -2.94
C ASN A 71 -16.11 0.98 -1.74
N TYR A 72 -16.15 2.29 -1.75
CA TYR A 72 -16.79 3.06 -0.69
C TYR A 72 -18.28 2.76 -0.59
N SER A 73 -19.01 2.74 -1.69
CA SER A 73 -20.43 2.38 -1.71
C SER A 73 -20.65 1.01 -1.09
N LYS A 74 -19.85 0.02 -1.48
CA LYS A 74 -19.93 -1.34 -0.95
C LYS A 74 -19.60 -1.40 0.54
N PHE A 75 -18.52 -0.76 0.97
CA PHE A 75 -18.08 -0.77 2.36
C PHE A 75 -19.12 -0.15 3.29
N TYR A 76 -19.62 1.03 2.94
CA TYR A 76 -20.64 1.70 3.75
C TYR A 76 -21.96 0.93 3.80
N SER A 77 -22.42 0.38 2.67
CA SER A 77 -23.62 -0.47 2.66
C SER A 77 -23.48 -1.69 3.56
N GLN A 78 -22.33 -2.37 3.50
CA GLN A 78 -22.07 -3.53 4.35
C GLN A 78 -21.90 -3.17 5.83
N MET A 79 -21.35 -2.00 6.12
CA MET A 79 -21.25 -1.50 7.51
C MET A 79 -22.64 -1.27 8.11
N ILE A 80 -23.55 -0.67 7.36
CA ILE A 80 -24.93 -0.45 7.79
C ILE A 80 -25.63 -1.77 8.03
N GLU A 81 -25.57 -2.70 7.08
CA GLU A 81 -26.14 -4.05 7.23
C GLU A 81 -25.59 -4.78 8.47
N ASN A 82 -24.28 -4.70 8.71
CA ASN A 82 -23.65 -5.33 9.87
C ASN A 82 -24.15 -4.73 11.18
N LEU A 83 -24.30 -3.40 11.21
CA LEU A 83 -24.83 -2.71 12.38
C LEU A 83 -26.28 -3.11 12.68
N GLU A 84 -27.14 -3.05 11.67
CA GLU A 84 -28.54 -3.44 11.80
C GLU A 84 -28.66 -4.88 12.29
N SER A 85 -27.94 -5.81 11.67
CA SER A 85 -27.94 -7.23 12.06
C SER A 85 -27.42 -7.47 13.47
N CYS A 86 -26.42 -6.69 13.88
CA CYS A 86 -25.89 -6.75 15.26
C CYS A 86 -26.93 -6.27 16.28
N LEU A 87 -27.65 -5.19 15.99
CA LEU A 87 -28.70 -4.65 16.85
C LEU A 87 -29.88 -5.65 16.98
N GLU A 88 -30.12 -6.45 15.96
CA GLU A 88 -31.15 -7.52 15.96
C GLU A 88 -30.64 -8.83 16.59
N ASN A 89 -29.44 -8.87 17.16
CA ASN A 89 -28.77 -10.07 17.69
C ASN A 89 -28.55 -11.20 16.63
N LYS A 90 -28.40 -10.81 15.37
CA LYS A 90 -28.11 -11.71 14.25
C LYS A 90 -26.90 -11.22 13.46
N PRO A 91 -25.69 -11.19 14.07
CA PRO A 91 -24.53 -10.59 13.42
C PRO A 91 -24.16 -11.30 12.11
N LEU A 92 -23.77 -10.51 11.11
CA LEU A 92 -23.29 -10.95 9.82
C LEU A 92 -21.79 -10.74 9.69
N ARG A 93 -21.14 -11.48 8.81
CA ARG A 93 -19.70 -11.34 8.48
C ARG A 93 -18.80 -11.35 9.71
N ILE A 94 -19.05 -12.31 10.59
CA ILE A 94 -18.29 -12.46 11.85
C ILE A 94 -16.86 -12.90 11.51
N ILE A 95 -15.89 -12.24 12.15
CA ILE A 95 -14.49 -12.65 12.12
C ILE A 95 -14.27 -13.58 13.31
N SER A 96 -13.87 -14.79 13.02
CA SER A 96 -13.58 -15.80 14.06
C SER A 96 -12.09 -15.97 14.28
#